data_de6c1813bacd08b48cd30a513bd4f4e8
#
_entry.id   de6c1813bacd08b48cd30a513bd4f4e8
#
_cell.length_a   1.000
_cell.length_b   1.000
_cell.length_c   1.000
_cell.angle_alpha   90.00
_cell.angle_beta   90.00
_cell.angle_gamma   90.00
#
_symmetry.space_group_name_H-M   'P 1'
#
loop_
_entity.id
_entity.type
_entity.pdbx_description
1 polymer ?
#
loop_
_entity_poly.entity_id
_entity_poly.type
_entity_poly.pdbx_seq_one_letter_code
_entity_poly.pdbx_strand_id
1 'polypeptide(L)'
;MQKSEKKATKKSNNGSVLGKAILVIGLILFVMIIGVGCGFLTASLNTRPNLAEDIVPPASSQIYDIHGNEIANIHAAENRRPIGINEIPKDLQNAFIAVEDNRFYEHIGIDPRGIIRAIWANVRGRTVTEGGSTITQQLAKNAYLTQDQTLKRKVQEVFLALQLERQYTKDEILELYMNQIYFGQ
;
A
#
# COMPACT_ATOMS: atom_id res chain seq x y z
N MET A 1 24.89 26.11 -75.48
CA MET A 1 24.01 26.65 -74.43
C MET A 1 23.42 25.47 -73.68
N GLN A 2 24.01 25.13 -72.48
CA GLN A 2 23.49 24.08 -71.61
C GLN A 2 22.71 24.72 -70.47
N LYS A 3 21.43 24.37 -70.33
CA LYS A 3 20.52 24.89 -69.32
C LYS A 3 20.59 23.98 -68.11
N SER A 4 21.20 24.45 -67.03
CA SER A 4 21.29 23.75 -65.73
C SER A 4 19.94 23.80 -65.05
N GLU A 5 19.27 22.65 -64.84
CA GLU A 5 18.08 22.52 -64.03
C GLU A 5 18.48 22.37 -62.57
N LYS A 6 18.15 23.37 -61.73
CA LYS A 6 18.24 23.26 -60.29
C LYS A 6 17.10 22.44 -59.74
N LYS A 7 17.40 21.22 -59.32
CA LYS A 7 16.52 20.32 -58.55
C LYS A 7 16.36 20.90 -57.12
N ALA A 8 15.18 21.48 -56.82
CA ALA A 8 14.84 21.91 -55.49
C ALA A 8 14.57 20.68 -54.60
N THR A 9 15.40 20.45 -53.62
CA THR A 9 15.18 19.39 -52.61
C THR A 9 14.09 19.88 -51.62
N LYS A 10 12.94 19.21 -51.69
CA LYS A 10 11.82 19.40 -50.78
C LYS A 10 12.19 18.88 -49.40
N LYS A 11 12.54 19.76 -48.46
CA LYS A 11 12.86 19.46 -47.08
C LYS A 11 11.63 18.85 -46.40
N SER A 12 11.70 17.56 -46.05
CA SER A 12 10.59 16.81 -45.43
C SER A 12 10.27 17.40 -44.04
N ASN A 13 9.02 17.82 -43.85
CA ASN A 13 8.50 18.42 -42.63
C ASN A 13 8.10 17.39 -41.56
N ASN A 14 8.61 16.14 -41.64
CA ASN A 14 8.20 15.04 -40.79
C ASN A 14 8.59 15.23 -39.30
N GLY A 15 9.65 16.01 -38.99
CA GLY A 15 10.07 16.26 -37.62
C GLY A 15 9.07 17.11 -36.80
N SER A 16 8.37 18.05 -37.47
CA SER A 16 7.39 18.88 -36.76
C SER A 16 6.06 18.14 -36.48
N VAL A 17 5.69 17.19 -37.34
CA VAL A 17 4.47 16.37 -37.15
C VAL A 17 4.68 15.37 -36.03
N LEU A 18 5.83 14.73 -35.98
CA LEU A 18 6.19 13.79 -34.92
C LEU A 18 6.26 14.48 -33.53
N GLY A 19 6.87 15.67 -33.48
CA GLY A 19 6.92 16.48 -32.25
C GLY A 19 5.53 16.88 -31.75
N LYS A 20 4.63 17.30 -32.64
CA LYS A 20 3.23 17.62 -32.30
C LYS A 20 2.47 16.36 -31.83
N ALA A 21 2.66 15.22 -32.46
CA ALA A 21 2.03 13.96 -32.05
C ALA A 21 2.47 13.54 -30.65
N ILE A 22 3.76 13.61 -30.34
CA ILE A 22 4.29 13.31 -28.98
C ILE A 22 3.69 14.27 -27.93
N LEU A 23 3.57 15.55 -28.25
CA LEU A 23 3.00 16.55 -27.35
C LEU A 23 1.51 16.28 -27.09
N VAL A 24 0.74 15.93 -28.11
CA VAL A 24 -0.68 15.56 -27.97
C VAL A 24 -0.85 14.30 -27.15
N ILE A 25 -0.05 13.25 -27.40
CA ILE A 25 -0.07 12.01 -26.61
C ILE A 25 0.29 12.31 -25.15
N GLY A 26 1.33 13.12 -24.90
CA GLY A 26 1.71 13.57 -23.57
C GLY A 26 0.58 14.32 -22.85
N LEU A 27 -0.13 15.19 -23.55
CA LEU A 27 -1.28 15.92 -23.01
C LEU A 27 -2.46 14.97 -22.67
N ILE A 28 -2.75 14.01 -23.53
CA ILE A 28 -3.82 13.01 -23.29
C ILE A 28 -3.47 12.15 -22.07
N LEU A 29 -2.23 11.68 -21.94
CA LEU A 29 -1.77 10.93 -20.78
C LEU A 29 -1.85 11.78 -19.51
N PHE A 30 -1.47 13.04 -19.55
CA PHE A 30 -1.56 13.98 -18.43
C PHE A 30 -3.00 14.19 -17.98
N VAL A 31 -3.94 14.41 -18.90
CA VAL A 31 -5.37 14.55 -18.61
C VAL A 31 -5.95 13.26 -18.05
N MET A 32 -5.55 12.09 -18.57
CA MET A 32 -5.97 10.80 -18.03
C MET A 32 -5.48 10.61 -16.58
N ILE A 33 -4.23 10.94 -16.29
CA ILE A 33 -3.67 10.84 -14.93
C ILE A 33 -4.43 11.75 -13.96
N ILE A 34 -4.73 12.99 -14.36
CA ILE A 34 -5.53 13.92 -13.56
C ILE A 34 -6.96 13.40 -13.38
N GLY A 35 -7.61 12.90 -14.44
CA GLY A 35 -8.97 12.36 -14.38
C GLY A 35 -9.09 11.16 -13.47
N VAL A 36 -8.16 10.22 -13.56
CA VAL A 36 -8.06 9.07 -12.65
C VAL A 36 -7.76 9.53 -11.22
N GLY A 37 -6.86 10.49 -11.03
CA GLY A 37 -6.53 11.05 -9.72
C GLY A 37 -7.72 11.74 -9.06
N CYS A 38 -8.46 12.58 -9.79
CA CYS A 38 -9.66 13.25 -9.29
C CYS A 38 -10.82 12.27 -9.05
N GLY A 39 -11.03 11.29 -9.92
CA GLY A 39 -12.03 10.24 -9.73
C GLY A 39 -11.73 9.37 -8.52
N PHE A 40 -10.47 9.05 -8.31
CA PHE A 40 -9.98 8.34 -7.13
C PHE A 40 -10.19 9.16 -5.85
N LEU A 41 -9.87 10.45 -5.87
CA LEU A 41 -10.02 11.34 -4.72
C LEU A 41 -11.50 11.48 -4.32
N THR A 42 -12.42 11.62 -5.28
CA THR A 42 -13.86 11.74 -5.01
C THR A 42 -14.48 10.43 -4.53
N ALA A 43 -14.12 9.29 -5.10
CA ALA A 43 -14.54 7.97 -4.61
C ALA A 43 -14.07 7.74 -3.18
N SER A 44 -12.89 8.21 -2.87
CA SER A 44 -12.18 8.13 -1.61
C SER A 44 -12.82 8.96 -0.49
N LEU A 45 -13.32 10.14 -0.82
CA LEU A 45 -14.00 11.02 0.15
C LEU A 45 -15.41 10.52 0.52
N ASN A 46 -16.05 9.74 -0.35
CA ASN A 46 -17.41 9.19 -0.14
C ASN A 46 -17.44 7.87 0.64
N THR A 47 -16.34 7.12 0.66
CA THR A 47 -16.21 5.91 1.48
C THR A 47 -15.41 6.28 2.74
N ARG A 48 -16.10 6.66 3.80
CA ARG A 48 -15.51 6.69 5.16
C ARG A 48 -15.91 5.37 5.83
N PRO A 49 -15.12 4.29 5.74
CA PRO A 49 -15.27 3.21 6.70
C PRO A 49 -15.04 3.81 8.08
N ASN A 50 -15.84 3.40 9.05
CA ASN A 50 -15.63 3.82 10.43
C ASN A 50 -14.43 3.02 10.96
N LEU A 51 -13.21 3.48 10.62
CA LEU A 51 -11.96 2.74 10.86
C LEU A 51 -11.74 2.44 12.35
N ALA A 52 -12.42 3.20 13.23
CA ALA A 52 -12.22 3.07 14.68
C ALA A 52 -12.93 1.84 15.30
N GLU A 53 -14.01 1.35 14.68
CA GLU A 53 -14.78 0.21 15.23
C GLU A 53 -14.31 -1.17 14.72
N ASP A 54 -13.57 -1.20 13.59
CA ASP A 54 -13.34 -2.45 12.85
C ASP A 54 -11.96 -3.10 13.08
N ILE A 55 -11.00 -2.41 13.72
CA ILE A 55 -9.65 -2.96 13.94
C ILE A 55 -9.50 -3.56 15.36
N VAL A 56 -10.57 -3.90 16.03
CA VAL A 56 -10.41 -4.66 17.27
C VAL A 56 -10.08 -6.10 16.87
N PRO A 57 -8.86 -6.60 17.13
CA PRO A 57 -8.55 -8.00 16.89
C PRO A 57 -9.58 -8.84 17.63
N PRO A 58 -10.13 -9.91 17.03
CA PRO A 58 -11.03 -10.81 17.73
C PRO A 58 -10.31 -11.36 18.98
N ALA A 59 -10.69 -10.88 20.14
CA ALA A 59 -10.16 -11.34 21.40
C ALA A 59 -10.91 -12.59 21.85
N SER A 60 -10.20 -13.51 22.50
CA SER A 60 -10.82 -14.64 23.17
C SER A 60 -11.65 -14.16 24.36
N SER A 61 -12.82 -14.76 24.60
CA SER A 61 -13.62 -14.51 25.80
C SER A 61 -13.02 -15.25 26.99
N GLN A 62 -12.70 -14.54 28.05
CA GLN A 62 -12.15 -15.13 29.29
C GLN A 62 -13.27 -15.24 30.33
N ILE A 63 -13.37 -16.40 30.95
CA ILE A 63 -14.32 -16.65 32.06
C ILE A 63 -13.52 -16.69 33.37
N TYR A 64 -13.96 -15.90 34.33
CA TYR A 64 -13.35 -15.82 35.63
C TYR A 64 -14.30 -16.35 36.72
N ASP A 65 -13.75 -16.89 37.81
CA ASP A 65 -14.51 -17.19 39.01
C ASP A 65 -14.83 -15.92 39.80
N ILE A 66 -15.61 -16.08 40.90
CA ILE A 66 -15.97 -14.94 41.79
C ILE A 66 -14.76 -14.35 42.51
N HIS A 67 -13.61 -14.99 42.47
CA HIS A 67 -12.36 -14.56 43.08
C HIS A 67 -11.38 -13.92 42.08
N GLY A 68 -11.79 -13.85 40.78
CA GLY A 68 -10.96 -13.30 39.71
C GLY A 68 -9.94 -14.26 39.10
N ASN A 69 -10.04 -15.56 39.40
CA ASN A 69 -9.19 -16.57 38.77
C ASN A 69 -9.77 -16.98 37.40
N GLU A 70 -8.94 -17.07 36.38
CA GLU A 70 -9.35 -17.52 35.07
C GLU A 70 -9.74 -19.00 35.11
N ILE A 71 -11.03 -19.32 34.76
CA ILE A 71 -11.57 -20.67 34.71
C ILE A 71 -11.40 -21.27 33.33
N ALA A 72 -11.71 -20.46 32.30
CA ALA A 72 -11.68 -20.91 30.91
C ALA A 72 -11.43 -19.75 29.96
N ASN A 73 -10.80 -20.07 28.83
CA ASN A 73 -10.63 -19.18 27.71
C ASN A 73 -11.43 -19.76 26.52
N ILE A 74 -12.48 -19.05 26.09
CA ILE A 74 -13.33 -19.46 24.97
C ILE A 74 -12.87 -18.68 23.72
N HIS A 75 -12.36 -19.42 22.75
CA HIS A 75 -11.94 -18.87 21.45
C HIS A 75 -12.66 -19.63 20.32
N ALA A 76 -13.04 -18.91 19.25
CA ALA A 76 -13.76 -19.53 18.13
C ALA A 76 -12.79 -20.26 17.18
N ALA A 77 -11.89 -19.53 16.55
CA ALA A 77 -10.93 -20.08 15.58
C ALA A 77 -9.47 -19.83 15.99
N GLU A 78 -9.20 -18.79 16.77
CA GLU A 78 -7.86 -18.36 17.16
C GLU A 78 -7.84 -17.91 18.62
N ASN A 79 -6.81 -18.32 19.34
CA ASN A 79 -6.60 -17.91 20.73
C ASN A 79 -5.74 -16.63 20.73
N ARG A 80 -6.38 -15.47 20.58
CA ARG A 80 -5.69 -14.17 20.54
C ARG A 80 -5.85 -13.43 21.84
N ARG A 81 -4.72 -12.95 22.37
CA ARG A 81 -4.64 -12.02 23.49
C ARG A 81 -3.93 -10.75 22.99
N PRO A 82 -4.67 -9.71 22.62
CA PRO A 82 -4.05 -8.44 22.23
C PRO A 82 -3.20 -7.89 23.37
N ILE A 83 -2.01 -7.40 23.04
CA ILE A 83 -1.06 -6.78 23.98
C ILE A 83 -0.67 -5.40 23.49
N GLY A 84 -0.39 -4.49 24.40
CA GLY A 84 0.05 -3.14 24.06
C GLY A 84 1.47 -3.12 23.49
N ILE A 85 1.78 -2.11 22.69
CA ILE A 85 3.10 -1.97 22.03
C ILE A 85 4.24 -1.96 23.06
N ASN A 86 4.01 -1.45 24.26
CA ASN A 86 5.00 -1.39 25.33
C ASN A 86 5.28 -2.77 25.97
N GLU A 87 4.37 -3.73 25.79
CA GLU A 87 4.53 -5.11 26.25
C GLU A 87 5.28 -5.98 25.22
N ILE A 88 5.36 -5.50 23.97
CA ILE A 88 6.08 -6.18 22.89
C ILE A 88 7.57 -5.83 22.99
N PRO A 89 8.49 -6.81 23.07
CA PRO A 89 9.93 -6.54 23.10
C PRO A 89 10.38 -5.69 21.93
N LYS A 90 11.20 -4.67 22.19
CA LYS A 90 11.70 -3.75 21.12
C LYS A 90 12.44 -4.48 20.01
N ASP A 91 13.19 -5.51 20.32
CA ASP A 91 13.90 -6.31 19.31
C ASP A 91 12.94 -7.01 18.37
N LEU A 92 11.79 -7.47 18.87
CA LEU A 92 10.75 -8.05 18.03
C LEU A 92 10.09 -7.01 17.13
N GLN A 93 9.75 -5.83 17.67
CA GLN A 93 9.25 -4.70 16.87
C GLN A 93 10.23 -4.35 15.74
N ASN A 94 11.51 -4.20 16.08
CA ASN A 94 12.57 -3.86 15.12
C ASN A 94 12.77 -4.97 14.07
N ALA A 95 12.64 -6.23 14.43
CA ALA A 95 12.74 -7.35 13.49
C ALA A 95 11.63 -7.30 12.44
N PHE A 96 10.38 -7.05 12.84
CA PHE A 96 9.27 -6.86 11.91
C PHE A 96 9.50 -5.68 10.97
N ILE A 97 9.88 -4.52 11.52
CA ILE A 97 10.16 -3.32 10.72
C ILE A 97 11.30 -3.59 9.73
N ALA A 98 12.37 -4.24 10.15
CA ALA A 98 13.50 -4.52 9.28
C ALA A 98 13.17 -5.45 8.11
N VAL A 99 12.29 -6.43 8.33
CA VAL A 99 11.93 -7.43 7.32
C VAL A 99 10.82 -6.93 6.41
N GLU A 100 9.76 -6.35 6.98
CA GLU A 100 8.54 -6.01 6.23
C GLU A 100 8.58 -4.59 5.66
N ASP A 101 9.14 -3.64 6.41
CA ASP A 101 9.08 -2.22 6.06
C ASP A 101 10.18 -1.42 6.76
N ASN A 102 11.41 -1.56 6.31
CA ASN A 102 12.59 -0.99 6.96
C ASN A 102 12.59 0.55 7.09
N ARG A 103 11.64 1.22 6.42
CA ARG A 103 11.45 2.68 6.51
C ARG A 103 10.08 3.06 7.06
N PHE A 104 9.47 2.19 7.84
CA PHE A 104 8.13 2.35 8.39
C PHE A 104 7.88 3.73 9.00
N TYR A 105 8.82 4.26 9.75
CA TYR A 105 8.71 5.56 10.41
C TYR A 105 8.97 6.77 9.49
N GLU A 106 9.41 6.54 8.23
CA GLU A 106 9.81 7.62 7.32
C GLU A 106 8.74 8.00 6.29
N HIS A 107 7.73 7.15 6.09
CA HIS A 107 6.70 7.37 5.08
C HIS A 107 5.29 7.47 5.70
N ILE A 108 4.32 7.88 4.89
CA ILE A 108 2.92 8.10 5.27
C ILE A 108 1.99 6.96 4.75
N GLY A 109 2.32 5.72 5.05
CA GLY A 109 1.54 4.53 4.65
C GLY A 109 1.91 3.95 3.29
N ILE A 110 2.63 4.68 2.45
CA ILE A 110 3.15 4.23 1.16
C ILE A 110 4.63 4.56 1.11
N ASP A 111 5.44 3.61 0.65
CA ASP A 111 6.86 3.81 0.41
C ASP A 111 7.20 3.78 -1.10
N PRO A 112 7.17 4.93 -1.81
CA PRO A 112 7.51 4.98 -3.23
C PRO A 112 8.93 4.48 -3.54
N ARG A 113 9.90 4.74 -2.63
CA ARG A 113 11.29 4.28 -2.81
C ARG A 113 11.39 2.77 -2.64
N GLY A 114 10.67 2.19 -1.68
CA GLY A 114 10.56 0.73 -1.51
C GLY A 114 9.93 0.06 -2.73
N ILE A 115 8.87 0.64 -3.28
CA ILE A 115 8.22 0.14 -4.51
C ILE A 115 9.22 0.13 -5.68
N ILE A 116 9.95 1.25 -5.90
CA ILE A 116 10.95 1.33 -6.98
C ILE A 116 12.07 0.30 -6.75
N ARG A 117 12.55 0.17 -5.51
CA ARG A 117 13.57 -0.83 -5.15
C ARG A 117 13.09 -2.25 -5.43
N ALA A 118 11.88 -2.60 -5.00
CA ALA A 118 11.29 -3.92 -5.22
C ALA A 118 11.11 -4.22 -6.72
N ILE A 119 10.62 -3.26 -7.51
CA ILE A 119 10.52 -3.42 -8.97
C ILE A 119 11.90 -3.68 -9.58
N TRP A 120 12.91 -2.89 -9.18
CA TRP A 120 14.27 -3.05 -9.70
C TRP A 120 14.88 -4.41 -9.33
N ALA A 121 14.73 -4.85 -8.07
CA ALA A 121 15.21 -6.15 -7.61
C ALA A 121 14.53 -7.30 -8.35
N ASN A 122 13.19 -7.26 -8.50
CA ASN A 122 12.42 -8.29 -9.18
C ASN A 122 12.77 -8.39 -10.69
N VAL A 123 12.95 -7.24 -11.35
CA VAL A 123 13.37 -7.22 -12.77
C VAL A 123 14.78 -7.79 -12.93
N ARG A 124 15.70 -7.46 -12.02
CA ARG A 124 17.10 -7.91 -12.11
C ARG A 124 17.27 -9.36 -11.68
N GLY A 125 16.52 -9.81 -10.67
CA GLY A 125 16.58 -11.17 -10.12
C GLY A 125 15.79 -12.21 -10.89
N ARG A 126 14.98 -11.83 -11.89
CA ARG A 126 14.05 -12.69 -12.65
C ARG A 126 13.06 -13.48 -11.76
N THR A 127 12.99 -13.19 -10.50
CA THR A 127 12.07 -13.80 -9.52
C THR A 127 11.53 -12.72 -8.59
N VAL A 128 10.31 -12.92 -8.08
CA VAL A 128 9.72 -12.00 -7.09
C VAL A 128 10.39 -12.28 -5.75
N THR A 129 11.42 -11.52 -5.42
CA THR A 129 12.23 -11.69 -4.20
C THR A 129 11.92 -10.66 -3.12
N GLU A 130 11.40 -9.48 -3.50
CA GLU A 130 11.05 -8.42 -2.56
C GLU A 130 9.62 -7.93 -2.76
N GLY A 131 8.90 -7.75 -1.64
CA GLY A 131 7.61 -7.07 -1.59
C GLY A 131 7.79 -5.55 -1.47
N GLY A 132 6.93 -4.78 -2.12
CA GLY A 132 6.90 -3.32 -2.01
C GLY A 132 5.75 -2.78 -1.18
N SER A 133 5.03 -3.64 -0.41
CA SER A 133 3.91 -3.24 0.44
C SER A 133 4.42 -2.88 1.83
N THR A 134 3.90 -1.78 2.39
CA THR A 134 4.24 -1.32 3.75
C THR A 134 3.47 -2.09 4.82
N ILE A 135 3.92 -2.01 6.07
CA ILE A 135 3.19 -2.52 7.26
C ILE A 135 1.76 -1.97 7.28
N THR A 136 1.58 -0.67 7.05
CA THR A 136 0.25 -0.03 7.04
C THR A 136 -0.65 -0.57 5.93
N GLN A 137 -0.10 -0.84 4.74
CA GLN A 137 -0.85 -1.47 3.65
C GLN A 137 -1.25 -2.91 3.97
N GLN A 138 -0.37 -3.66 4.63
CA GLN A 138 -0.67 -5.02 5.06
C GLN A 138 -1.76 -5.04 6.15
N LEU A 139 -1.71 -4.12 7.12
CA LEU A 139 -2.76 -3.94 8.11
C LEU A 139 -4.09 -3.62 7.44
N ALA A 140 -4.12 -2.63 6.54
CA ALA A 140 -5.32 -2.25 5.78
C ALA A 140 -5.93 -3.44 5.02
N LYS A 141 -5.08 -4.24 4.37
CA LYS A 141 -5.50 -5.45 3.66
C LYS A 141 -6.14 -6.47 4.61
N ASN A 142 -5.48 -6.76 5.71
CA ASN A 142 -5.92 -7.83 6.62
C ASN A 142 -7.18 -7.45 7.41
N ALA A 143 -7.34 -6.17 7.75
CA ALA A 143 -8.48 -5.69 8.54
C ALA A 143 -9.74 -5.43 7.72
N TYR A 144 -9.62 -4.97 6.47
CA TYR A 144 -10.76 -4.41 5.73
C TYR A 144 -11.00 -5.03 4.35
N LEU A 145 -10.07 -5.82 3.81
CA LEU A 145 -10.15 -6.26 2.42
C LEU A 145 -10.19 -7.79 2.31
N THR A 146 -10.79 -8.26 1.21
CA THR A 146 -10.75 -9.67 0.84
C THR A 146 -9.37 -10.09 0.35
N GLN A 147 -9.08 -11.39 0.35
CA GLN A 147 -7.79 -11.93 -0.08
C GLN A 147 -7.61 -11.95 -1.62
N ASP A 148 -8.58 -11.44 -2.38
CA ASP A 148 -8.53 -11.39 -3.85
C ASP A 148 -7.34 -10.56 -4.34
N GLN A 149 -6.60 -11.09 -5.31
CA GLN A 149 -5.44 -10.41 -5.88
C GLN A 149 -5.83 -9.57 -7.11
N THR A 150 -6.54 -8.44 -6.90
CA THR A 150 -6.97 -7.55 -7.97
C THR A 150 -6.30 -6.17 -7.88
N LEU A 151 -6.15 -5.49 -9.03
CA LEU A 151 -5.68 -4.10 -9.04
C LEU A 151 -6.61 -3.17 -8.26
N LYS A 152 -7.93 -3.41 -8.34
CA LYS A 152 -8.94 -2.66 -7.57
C LYS A 152 -8.66 -2.75 -6.08
N ARG A 153 -8.44 -3.96 -5.56
CA ARG A 153 -8.09 -4.18 -4.16
C ARG A 153 -6.79 -3.47 -3.78
N LYS A 154 -5.75 -3.50 -4.64
CA LYS A 154 -4.48 -2.82 -4.36
C LYS A 154 -4.64 -1.30 -4.25
N VAL A 155 -5.51 -0.71 -5.07
CA VAL A 155 -5.85 0.71 -4.98
C VAL A 155 -6.60 1.03 -3.67
N GLN A 156 -7.56 0.18 -3.27
CA GLN A 156 -8.26 0.32 -1.98
C GLN A 156 -7.31 0.20 -0.78
N GLU A 157 -6.37 -0.75 -0.83
CA GLU A 157 -5.33 -0.94 0.18
C GLU A 157 -4.47 0.31 0.38
N VAL A 158 -4.00 0.91 -0.70
CA VAL A 158 -3.24 2.18 -0.68
C VAL A 158 -4.05 3.30 -0.03
N PHE A 159 -5.32 3.40 -0.40
CA PHE A 159 -6.20 4.43 0.13
C PHE A 159 -6.48 4.26 1.63
N LEU A 160 -6.81 3.03 2.06
CA LEU A 160 -7.02 2.72 3.47
C LEU A 160 -5.75 2.94 4.30
N ALA A 161 -4.58 2.59 3.75
CA ALA A 161 -3.31 2.85 4.41
C ALA A 161 -3.09 4.35 4.67
N LEU A 162 -3.39 5.23 3.70
CA LEU A 162 -3.31 6.68 3.90
C LEU A 162 -4.32 7.20 4.94
N GLN A 163 -5.49 6.57 5.05
CA GLN A 163 -6.47 6.93 6.08
C GLN A 163 -6.01 6.49 7.48
N LEU A 164 -5.47 5.28 7.60
CA LEU A 164 -4.90 4.78 8.86
C LEU A 164 -3.79 5.69 9.37
N GLU A 165 -2.87 6.11 8.52
CA GLU A 165 -1.78 7.03 8.89
C GLU A 165 -2.23 8.43 9.29
N ARG A 166 -3.44 8.83 8.90
CA ARG A 166 -4.04 10.10 9.37
C ARG A 166 -4.73 9.97 10.71
N GLN A 167 -5.15 8.77 11.08
CA GLN A 167 -5.98 8.51 12.25
C GLN A 167 -5.17 7.94 13.41
N TYR A 168 -4.13 7.18 13.13
CA TYR A 168 -3.29 6.49 14.11
C TYR A 168 -1.84 6.93 14.01
N THR A 169 -1.14 6.90 15.13
CA THR A 169 0.31 7.06 15.19
C THR A 169 1.02 5.81 14.65
N LYS A 170 2.29 5.93 14.33
CA LYS A 170 3.10 4.79 13.86
C LYS A 170 3.13 3.64 14.87
N ASP A 171 3.24 3.96 16.16
CA ASP A 171 3.29 2.95 17.21
C ASP A 171 1.93 2.23 17.35
N GLU A 172 0.81 2.94 17.24
CA GLU A 172 -0.53 2.33 17.21
C GLU A 172 -0.73 1.44 15.97
N ILE A 173 -0.27 1.88 14.79
CA ILE A 173 -0.32 1.06 13.57
C ILE A 173 0.51 -0.21 13.73
N LEU A 174 1.70 -0.11 14.31
CA LEU A 174 2.56 -1.26 14.57
C LEU A 174 1.93 -2.22 15.58
N GLU A 175 1.33 -1.70 16.65
CA GLU A 175 0.59 -2.48 17.64
C GLU A 175 -0.56 -3.26 16.99
N LEU A 176 -1.42 -2.56 16.25
CA LEU A 176 -2.54 -3.18 15.52
C LEU A 176 -2.05 -4.24 14.53
N TYR A 177 -0.98 -3.95 13.80
CA TYR A 177 -0.39 -4.89 12.86
C TYR A 177 0.10 -6.16 13.56
N MET A 178 0.89 -6.02 14.63
CA MET A 178 1.45 -7.15 15.36
C MET A 178 0.38 -8.00 16.06
N ASN A 179 -0.73 -7.38 16.49
CA ASN A 179 -1.87 -8.09 17.05
C ASN A 179 -2.78 -8.74 15.98
N GLN A 180 -2.70 -8.28 14.72
CA GLN A 180 -3.54 -8.77 13.62
C GLN A 180 -2.90 -9.93 12.85
N ILE A 181 -1.58 -9.97 12.74
CA ILE A 181 -0.88 -11.02 11.99
C ILE A 181 -0.98 -12.37 12.68
N TYR A 182 -1.09 -13.44 11.88
CA TYR A 182 -1.13 -14.81 12.37
C TYR A 182 0.28 -15.40 12.44
N PHE A 183 0.67 -15.88 13.62
CA PHE A 183 2.01 -16.44 13.87
C PHE A 183 2.09 -17.97 13.69
N GLY A 184 1.06 -18.62 13.18
CA GLY A 184 1.14 -20.03 12.79
C GLY A 184 0.93 -21.02 13.93
N GLN A 185 -0.12 -20.84 14.73
CA GLN A 185 -0.60 -21.87 15.67
C GLN A 185 -1.89 -22.49 15.23
#